data_bd599832f0a288e3be70973a297dd7bd
#
_entry.id   bd599832f0a288e3be70973a297dd7bd
#
_cell.length_a   1.000
_cell.length_b   1.000
_cell.length_c   1.000
_cell.angle_alpha   90.00
_cell.angle_beta   90.00
_cell.angle_gamma   90.00
#
_symmetry.space_group_name_H-M   'P 1'
#
loop_
_entity.id
_entity.type
_entity.pdbx_description
1 polymer ?
#
loop_
_entity_poly.entity_id
_entity_poly.type
_entity_poly.pdbx_seq_one_letter_code
_entity_poly.pdbx_strand_id
1 'polypeptide(L)'
;MGLPVVLPARHLIFSDLEGTLLDPHTSSWSAAEEALQEIERRGVPLIFVTSKTRAELEILRRKLSNAHPFVTERGGGIFIPEGYFNLHVEGAQRVARYHCVSFGRPYAEVTAALEAIAAEVGADVVGFHQMNTREIAQNTGLGRRQAELARQRDFDEPFFFAGASESVINKFVQAARHRGMEVTQAGRFWHLSAGHAEGRAVTYLVKLYRRTVRSRLRSVALGHGLNHLSLLSAVDQAILLPQPDGSFDSRVLSRLPHVTRGPAPGPTGWNQTVLQVFKGR
;
A
#
# COMPACT_ATOMS: atom_id res chain seq x y z
N MET A 1 7.32 20.12 18.06
CA MET A 1 8.76 19.89 18.19
C MET A 1 9.02 18.45 17.81
N GLY A 2 9.54 18.20 16.60
CA GLY A 2 9.88 16.86 16.15
C GLY A 2 11.21 16.46 16.74
N LEU A 3 11.23 15.38 17.51
CA LEU A 3 12.48 14.76 17.95
C LEU A 3 13.20 14.24 16.70
N PRO A 4 14.49 14.51 16.52
CA PRO A 4 15.27 13.87 15.47
C PRO A 4 15.28 12.37 15.76
N VAL A 5 14.74 11.59 14.84
CA VAL A 5 14.73 10.13 14.96
C VAL A 5 16.16 9.63 14.78
N VAL A 6 16.93 9.60 15.87
CA VAL A 6 18.16 8.82 15.93
C VAL A 6 17.74 7.38 16.20
N LEU A 7 17.61 6.60 15.13
CA LEU A 7 17.19 5.21 15.23
C LEU A 7 18.37 4.30 15.64
N PRO A 8 18.34 3.68 16.81
CA PRO A 8 19.15 2.50 17.07
C PRO A 8 18.52 1.23 16.44
N ALA A 9 17.45 1.40 15.64
CA ALA A 9 16.68 0.30 15.12
C ALA A 9 17.48 -0.54 14.12
N ARG A 10 17.64 -1.83 14.42
CA ARG A 10 18.22 -2.82 13.49
C ARG A 10 17.24 -3.26 12.43
N HIS A 11 15.94 -2.93 12.57
CA HIS A 11 14.86 -3.36 11.69
C HIS A 11 14.09 -2.17 11.12
N LEU A 12 13.57 -2.35 9.91
CA LEU A 12 12.61 -1.47 9.25
C LEU A 12 11.50 -2.37 8.72
N ILE A 13 10.29 -2.21 9.24
CA ILE A 13 9.17 -3.09 8.92
C ILE A 13 8.22 -2.39 7.95
N PHE A 14 7.93 -3.06 6.85
CA PHE A 14 6.90 -2.69 5.89
C PHE A 14 5.72 -3.65 6.05
N SER A 15 4.52 -3.13 6.14
CA SER A 15 3.32 -3.93 6.29
C SER A 15 2.24 -3.48 5.32
N ASP A 16 1.68 -4.44 4.58
CA ASP A 16 0.34 -4.30 4.07
C ASP A 16 -0.67 -4.22 5.22
N LEU A 17 -1.89 -3.79 4.94
CA LEU A 17 -2.93 -3.55 5.93
C LEU A 17 -4.03 -4.63 5.90
N GLU A 18 -4.92 -4.59 4.90
CA GLU A 18 -6.09 -5.47 4.85
C GLU A 18 -5.69 -6.94 4.69
N GLY A 19 -6.14 -7.79 5.62
CA GLY A 19 -5.78 -9.22 5.61
C GLY A 19 -4.34 -9.51 6.05
N THR A 20 -3.59 -8.48 6.46
CA THR A 20 -2.22 -8.56 6.98
C THR A 20 -2.17 -8.02 8.41
N LEU A 21 -2.06 -6.71 8.62
CA LEU A 21 -2.12 -6.09 9.94
C LEU A 21 -3.55 -5.93 10.45
N LEU A 22 -4.49 -5.74 9.55
CA LEU A 22 -5.90 -5.54 9.85
C LEU A 22 -6.70 -6.78 9.46
N ASP A 23 -7.66 -7.13 10.31
CA ASP A 23 -8.68 -8.11 9.98
C ASP A 23 -9.50 -7.65 8.76
N PRO A 24 -9.67 -8.49 7.72
CA PRO A 24 -10.29 -8.06 6.46
C PRO A 24 -11.79 -7.72 6.58
N HIS A 25 -12.47 -8.18 7.63
CA HIS A 25 -13.90 -7.97 7.83
C HIS A 25 -14.20 -6.83 8.80
N THR A 26 -13.42 -6.74 9.88
CA THR A 26 -13.67 -5.79 10.97
C THR A 26 -12.73 -4.59 10.95
N SER A 27 -11.65 -4.63 10.15
CA SER A 27 -10.53 -3.69 10.16
C SER A 27 -9.88 -3.53 11.54
N SER A 28 -10.04 -4.53 12.43
CA SER A 28 -9.43 -4.56 13.75
C SER A 28 -7.97 -5.00 13.66
N TRP A 29 -7.12 -4.40 14.49
CA TRP A 29 -5.72 -4.81 14.73
C TRP A 29 -5.50 -5.40 16.12
N SER A 30 -6.55 -5.65 16.90
CA SER A 30 -6.43 -6.07 18.31
C SER A 30 -5.57 -7.31 18.50
N ALA A 31 -5.60 -8.26 17.56
CA ALA A 31 -4.75 -9.46 17.60
C ALA A 31 -3.26 -9.18 17.28
N ALA A 32 -2.92 -7.97 16.83
CA ALA A 32 -1.55 -7.53 16.55
C ALA A 32 -0.98 -6.59 17.65
N GLU A 33 -1.74 -6.32 18.69
CA GLU A 33 -1.44 -5.24 19.65
C GLU A 33 -0.12 -5.47 20.40
N GLU A 34 0.19 -6.71 20.81
CA GLU A 34 1.45 -7.04 21.50
C GLU A 34 2.68 -6.69 20.65
N ALA A 35 2.67 -7.05 19.37
CA ALA A 35 3.77 -6.74 18.47
C ALA A 35 3.85 -5.25 18.13
N LEU A 36 2.71 -4.54 18.04
CA LEU A 36 2.68 -3.09 17.85
C LEU A 36 3.32 -2.36 19.05
N GLN A 37 2.99 -2.76 20.27
CA GLN A 37 3.62 -2.24 21.50
C GLN A 37 5.12 -2.52 21.54
N GLU A 38 5.53 -3.71 21.11
CA GLU A 38 6.96 -4.07 21.08
C GLU A 38 7.73 -3.28 19.98
N ILE A 39 7.10 -3.01 18.82
CA ILE A 39 7.63 -2.12 17.79
C ILE A 39 7.87 -0.72 18.36
N GLU A 40 6.86 -0.16 19.04
CA GLU A 40 6.93 1.17 19.66
C GLU A 40 8.02 1.21 20.75
N ARG A 41 8.03 0.23 21.65
CA ARG A 41 9.03 0.11 22.71
C ARG A 41 10.47 0.06 22.19
N ARG A 42 10.69 -0.58 21.04
CA ARG A 42 12.00 -0.70 20.37
C ARG A 42 12.32 0.48 19.45
N GLY A 43 11.40 1.39 19.21
CA GLY A 43 11.54 2.48 18.26
C GLY A 43 11.77 1.98 16.84
N VAL A 44 11.18 0.84 16.45
CA VAL A 44 11.30 0.27 15.10
C VAL A 44 10.32 0.97 14.17
N PRO A 45 10.77 1.54 13.03
CA PRO A 45 9.85 2.13 12.08
C PRO A 45 8.94 1.08 11.45
N LEU A 46 7.63 1.30 11.54
CA LEU A 46 6.59 0.54 10.86
C LEU A 46 5.99 1.38 9.74
N ILE A 47 6.23 0.96 8.51
CA ILE A 47 5.81 1.63 7.29
C ILE A 47 4.60 0.92 6.72
N PHE A 48 3.47 1.60 6.61
CA PHE A 48 2.29 1.05 5.93
C PHE A 48 2.44 1.18 4.42
N VAL A 49 2.16 0.10 3.71
CA VAL A 49 2.14 0.01 2.24
C VAL A 49 0.78 -0.53 1.84
N THR A 50 -0.05 0.26 1.13
CA THR A 50 -1.46 -0.08 0.95
C THR A 50 -2.06 0.51 -0.32
N SER A 51 -3.19 -0.04 -0.73
CA SER A 51 -4.06 0.52 -1.78
C SER A 51 -4.92 1.72 -1.31
N LYS A 52 -4.97 1.98 0.00
CA LYS A 52 -5.72 3.10 0.57
C LYS A 52 -5.15 4.45 0.16
N THR A 53 -6.01 5.46 0.21
CA THR A 53 -5.63 6.87 0.01
C THR A 53 -4.86 7.42 1.21
N ARG A 54 -4.18 8.54 1.01
CA ARG A 54 -3.54 9.30 2.08
C ARG A 54 -4.53 9.68 3.17
N ALA A 55 -5.73 10.13 2.80
CA ALA A 55 -6.76 10.56 3.74
C ALA A 55 -7.25 9.41 4.65
N GLU A 56 -7.41 8.19 4.12
CA GLU A 56 -7.73 7.01 4.91
C GLU A 56 -6.59 6.65 5.87
N LEU A 57 -5.35 6.65 5.38
CA LEU A 57 -4.18 6.33 6.20
C LEU A 57 -3.92 7.34 7.31
N GLU A 58 -4.17 8.62 7.11
CA GLU A 58 -4.01 9.63 8.16
C GLU A 58 -4.89 9.35 9.39
N ILE A 59 -6.07 8.78 9.19
CA ILE A 59 -6.96 8.39 10.30
C ILE A 59 -6.42 7.15 11.00
N LEU A 60 -6.03 6.12 10.25
CA LEU A 60 -5.50 4.88 10.81
C LEU A 60 -4.19 5.14 11.57
N ARG A 61 -3.28 5.90 10.99
CA ARG A 61 -1.99 6.26 11.60
C ARG A 61 -2.17 7.01 12.92
N ARG A 62 -3.15 7.91 13.02
CA ARG A 62 -3.47 8.59 14.29
C ARG A 62 -3.95 7.62 15.35
N LYS A 63 -4.80 6.65 14.99
CA LYS A 63 -5.31 5.64 15.93
C LYS A 63 -4.19 4.71 16.43
N LEU A 64 -3.20 4.43 15.60
CA LEU A 64 -2.04 3.57 15.90
C LEU A 64 -0.83 4.37 16.39
N SER A 65 -0.95 5.67 16.64
CA SER A 65 0.16 6.57 17.02
C SER A 65 1.38 6.46 16.08
N ASN A 66 1.15 6.08 14.81
CA ASN A 66 2.21 5.87 13.83
C ASN A 66 2.62 7.19 13.18
N ALA A 67 3.83 7.66 13.48
CA ALA A 67 4.41 8.89 12.96
C ALA A 67 5.39 8.67 11.79
N HIS A 68 5.57 7.44 11.33
CA HIS A 68 6.54 7.08 10.29
C HIS A 68 6.04 7.45 8.88
N PRO A 69 6.91 7.48 7.86
CA PRO A 69 6.51 7.54 6.45
C PRO A 69 5.54 6.42 6.09
N PHE A 70 4.80 6.60 5.01
CA PHE A 70 3.85 5.59 4.53
C PHE A 70 3.71 5.65 3.01
N VAL A 71 3.23 4.56 2.43
CA VAL A 71 3.06 4.39 0.99
C VAL A 71 1.59 4.17 0.69
N THR A 72 1.04 4.94 -0.24
CA THR A 72 -0.38 4.92 -0.62
C THR A 72 -0.58 4.40 -2.03
N GLU A 73 -1.82 4.02 -2.30
CA GLU A 73 -2.31 3.74 -3.64
C GLU A 73 -1.34 2.82 -4.41
N ARG A 74 -1.01 1.65 -3.79
CA ARG A 74 -0.15 0.60 -4.36
C ARG A 74 1.24 1.08 -4.79
N GLY A 75 1.81 2.05 -4.08
CA GLY A 75 3.13 2.60 -4.41
C GLY A 75 3.07 3.82 -5.32
N GLY A 76 1.90 4.43 -5.53
CA GLY A 76 1.75 5.68 -6.26
C GLY A 76 2.50 6.83 -5.62
N GLY A 77 2.50 6.90 -4.28
CA GLY A 77 3.23 7.92 -3.55
C GLY A 77 3.77 7.48 -2.19
N ILE A 78 4.92 8.05 -1.82
CA ILE A 78 5.47 8.00 -0.46
C ILE A 78 5.20 9.33 0.21
N PHE A 79 4.60 9.30 1.39
CA PHE A 79 4.38 10.48 2.21
C PHE A 79 5.29 10.43 3.44
N ILE A 80 6.22 11.37 3.51
CA ILE A 80 7.21 11.49 4.58
C ILE A 80 6.83 12.71 5.42
N PRO A 81 6.55 12.57 6.73
CA PRO A 81 6.24 13.72 7.58
C PRO A 81 7.35 14.78 7.53
N GLU A 82 6.97 16.05 7.51
CA GLU A 82 7.95 17.15 7.53
C GLU A 82 8.89 17.02 8.74
N GLY A 83 10.18 17.20 8.51
CA GLY A 83 11.20 17.06 9.56
C GLY A 83 11.50 15.63 10.02
N TYR A 84 10.92 14.60 9.38
CA TYR A 84 11.16 13.21 9.77
C TYR A 84 12.62 12.78 9.53
N PHE A 85 13.18 13.12 8.40
CA PHE A 85 14.59 12.91 8.10
C PHE A 85 15.36 14.25 8.17
N ASN A 86 16.52 14.23 8.80
CA ASN A 86 17.44 15.39 8.78
C ASN A 86 18.36 15.34 7.55
N LEU A 87 17.73 15.20 6.38
CA LEU A 87 18.41 15.23 5.07
C LEU A 87 17.43 15.66 3.98
N HIS A 88 17.97 16.14 2.87
CA HIS A 88 17.16 16.47 1.71
C HIS A 88 16.60 15.20 1.06
N VAL A 89 15.30 15.20 0.81
CA VAL A 89 14.58 14.12 0.12
C VAL A 89 14.45 14.48 -1.34
N GLU A 90 15.27 13.88 -2.17
CA GLU A 90 15.33 14.16 -3.59
C GLU A 90 14.02 13.81 -4.29
N GLY A 91 13.56 14.68 -5.19
CA GLY A 91 12.33 14.50 -5.97
C GLY A 91 11.03 14.67 -5.15
N ALA A 92 11.11 15.06 -3.88
CA ALA A 92 9.93 15.27 -3.07
C ALA A 92 9.30 16.66 -3.34
N GLN A 93 7.97 16.66 -3.41
CA GLN A 93 7.15 17.89 -3.42
C GLN A 93 6.43 18.02 -2.09
N ARG A 94 6.16 19.25 -1.67
CA ARG A 94 5.39 19.49 -0.44
C ARG A 94 3.91 19.29 -0.71
N VAL A 95 3.30 18.35 0.04
CA VAL A 95 1.86 18.09 0.01
C VAL A 95 1.34 18.13 1.45
N ALA A 96 0.59 19.14 1.79
CA ALA A 96 0.14 19.42 3.16
C ALA A 96 1.34 19.46 4.15
N ARG A 97 1.39 18.53 5.11
CA ARG A 97 2.47 18.39 6.11
C ARG A 97 3.49 17.28 5.77
N TYR A 98 3.57 16.91 4.50
CA TYR A 98 4.45 15.83 4.04
C TYR A 98 5.34 16.29 2.91
N HIS A 99 6.50 15.67 2.82
CA HIS A 99 7.28 15.56 1.59
C HIS A 99 6.77 14.33 0.83
N CYS A 100 6.15 14.54 -0.32
CA CYS A 100 5.62 13.48 -1.18
C CYS A 100 6.62 13.16 -2.29
N VAL A 101 7.03 11.90 -2.38
CA VAL A 101 7.78 11.35 -3.53
C VAL A 101 6.79 10.56 -4.37
N SER A 102 6.45 11.09 -5.55
CA SER A 102 5.48 10.48 -6.45
C SER A 102 6.15 9.52 -7.43
N PHE A 103 5.59 8.32 -7.58
CA PHE A 103 5.93 7.36 -8.62
C PHE A 103 4.80 7.21 -9.63
N GLY A 104 3.56 7.43 -9.18
CA GLY A 104 2.37 7.47 -10.01
C GLY A 104 2.22 8.79 -10.77
N ARG A 105 1.41 8.77 -11.82
CA ARG A 105 0.94 10.01 -12.46
C ARG A 105 -0.10 10.70 -11.58
N PRO A 106 -0.20 12.04 -11.63
CA PRO A 106 -1.24 12.78 -10.92
C PRO A 106 -2.65 12.27 -11.24
N TYR A 107 -3.53 12.25 -10.25
CA TYR A 107 -4.89 11.73 -10.38
C TYR A 107 -5.68 12.33 -11.55
N ALA A 108 -5.54 13.66 -11.78
CA ALA A 108 -6.18 14.31 -12.92
C ALA A 108 -5.76 13.74 -14.29
N GLU A 109 -4.49 13.33 -14.44
CA GLU A 109 -4.01 12.68 -15.66
C GLU A 109 -4.56 11.26 -15.79
N VAL A 110 -4.70 10.55 -14.65
CA VAL A 110 -5.24 9.18 -14.63
C VAL A 110 -6.72 9.17 -15.01
N THR A 111 -7.53 10.08 -14.46
CA THR A 111 -8.95 10.20 -14.80
C THR A 111 -9.17 10.62 -16.26
N ALA A 112 -8.40 11.58 -16.75
CA ALA A 112 -8.44 11.99 -18.16
C ALA A 112 -8.06 10.82 -19.10
N ALA A 113 -7.07 10.01 -18.70
CA ALA A 113 -6.71 8.83 -19.47
C ALA A 113 -7.81 7.76 -19.46
N LEU A 114 -8.49 7.55 -18.31
CA LEU A 114 -9.63 6.64 -18.21
C LEU A 114 -10.72 7.01 -19.24
N GLU A 115 -11.12 8.27 -19.25
CA GLU A 115 -12.15 8.77 -20.17
C GLU A 115 -11.72 8.65 -21.64
N ALA A 116 -10.48 9.02 -21.97
CA ALA A 116 -9.95 8.94 -23.33
C ALA A 116 -9.87 7.50 -23.83
N ILE A 117 -9.43 6.54 -22.98
CA ILE A 117 -9.37 5.12 -23.35
C ILE A 117 -10.78 4.56 -23.53
N ALA A 118 -11.70 4.89 -22.61
CA ALA A 118 -13.08 4.44 -22.69
C ALA A 118 -13.76 4.89 -24.00
N ALA A 119 -13.59 6.16 -24.38
CA ALA A 119 -14.11 6.71 -25.63
C ALA A 119 -13.49 6.02 -26.87
N GLU A 120 -12.18 5.77 -26.88
CA GLU A 120 -11.47 5.13 -28.00
C GLU A 120 -11.97 3.72 -28.26
N VAL A 121 -12.22 2.92 -27.20
CA VAL A 121 -12.61 1.52 -27.37
C VAL A 121 -14.10 1.29 -27.29
N GLY A 122 -14.89 2.35 -27.08
CA GLY A 122 -16.35 2.26 -26.94
C GLY A 122 -16.77 1.52 -25.67
N ALA A 123 -16.05 1.71 -24.56
CA ALA A 123 -16.38 1.10 -23.29
C ALA A 123 -17.15 2.07 -22.39
N ASP A 124 -18.24 1.59 -21.80
CA ASP A 124 -18.91 2.31 -20.72
C ASP A 124 -18.20 2.00 -19.39
N VAL A 125 -17.62 3.02 -18.79
CA VAL A 125 -16.92 2.93 -17.50
C VAL A 125 -17.49 3.95 -16.52
N VAL A 126 -17.50 3.59 -15.24
CA VAL A 126 -17.88 4.50 -14.17
C VAL A 126 -16.77 4.53 -13.12
N GLY A 127 -16.06 5.64 -13.05
CA GLY A 127 -14.96 5.86 -12.12
C GLY A 127 -15.39 6.56 -10.83
N PHE A 128 -14.54 6.50 -9.79
CA PHE A 128 -14.79 7.19 -8.54
C PHE A 128 -14.86 8.70 -8.70
N HIS A 129 -14.14 9.28 -9.67
CA HIS A 129 -14.21 10.73 -9.95
C HIS A 129 -15.61 11.17 -10.40
N GLN A 130 -16.39 10.29 -11.05
CA GLN A 130 -17.76 10.54 -11.50
C GLN A 130 -18.81 10.29 -10.41
N MET A 131 -18.45 9.52 -9.35
CA MET A 131 -19.37 9.14 -8.29
C MET A 131 -19.37 10.16 -7.16
N ASN A 132 -20.54 10.39 -6.58
CA ASN A 132 -20.65 11.05 -5.27
C ASN A 132 -20.35 10.07 -4.13
N THR A 133 -20.18 10.60 -2.90
CA THR A 133 -19.84 9.78 -1.72
C THR A 133 -20.86 8.69 -1.42
N ARG A 134 -22.16 8.93 -1.68
CA ARG A 134 -23.23 7.93 -1.46
C ARG A 134 -23.11 6.78 -2.44
N GLU A 135 -22.84 7.07 -3.69
CA GLU A 135 -22.64 6.06 -4.75
C GLU A 135 -21.41 5.20 -4.46
N ILE A 136 -20.30 5.81 -4.06
CA ILE A 136 -19.10 5.06 -3.63
C ILE A 136 -19.45 4.15 -2.46
N ALA A 137 -20.13 4.66 -1.41
CA ALA A 137 -20.53 3.85 -0.27
C ALA A 137 -21.40 2.64 -0.67
N GLN A 138 -22.39 2.86 -1.54
CA GLN A 138 -23.28 1.80 -2.02
C GLN A 138 -22.53 0.76 -2.88
N ASN A 139 -21.59 1.19 -3.70
CA ASN A 139 -20.84 0.32 -4.58
C ASN A 139 -19.71 -0.46 -3.88
N THR A 140 -19.18 0.07 -2.79
CA THR A 140 -18.04 -0.54 -2.07
C THR A 140 -18.43 -1.23 -0.77
N GLY A 141 -19.61 -0.94 -0.22
CA GLY A 141 -20.00 -1.36 1.14
C GLY A 141 -19.36 -0.52 2.25
N LEU A 142 -18.60 0.51 1.93
CA LEU A 142 -17.98 1.41 2.91
C LEU A 142 -19.04 2.28 3.62
N GLY A 143 -18.79 2.62 4.86
CA GLY A 143 -19.53 3.68 5.53
C GLY A 143 -19.30 5.04 4.84
N ARG A 144 -20.28 5.95 4.92
CA ARG A 144 -20.23 7.25 4.23
C ARG A 144 -18.91 8.01 4.43
N ARG A 145 -18.44 8.08 5.69
CA ARG A 145 -17.15 8.75 6.00
C ARG A 145 -15.95 8.06 5.35
N GLN A 146 -15.94 6.73 5.31
CA GLN A 146 -14.88 5.97 4.67
C GLN A 146 -14.90 6.17 3.14
N ALA A 147 -16.08 6.19 2.53
CA ALA A 147 -16.25 6.47 1.12
C ALA A 147 -15.77 7.89 0.72
N GLU A 148 -16.02 8.89 1.59
CA GLU A 148 -15.50 10.25 1.41
C GLU A 148 -13.96 10.29 1.42
N LEU A 149 -13.32 9.52 2.29
CA LEU A 149 -11.86 9.42 2.35
C LEU A 149 -11.30 8.63 1.17
N ALA A 150 -11.94 7.51 0.80
CA ALA A 150 -11.53 6.69 -0.32
C ALA A 150 -11.62 7.40 -1.68
N ARG A 151 -12.46 8.43 -1.78
CA ARG A 151 -12.57 9.29 -2.96
C ARG A 151 -11.39 10.26 -3.11
N GLN A 152 -10.67 10.59 -2.03
CA GLN A 152 -9.55 11.55 -2.04
C GLN A 152 -8.28 10.90 -2.56
N ARG A 153 -8.27 10.60 -3.85
CA ARG A 153 -7.17 9.91 -4.51
C ARG A 153 -6.13 10.87 -5.05
N ASP A 154 -4.88 10.42 -5.04
CA ASP A 154 -3.75 11.19 -5.52
C ASP A 154 -3.16 10.58 -6.83
N PHE A 155 -3.29 9.24 -7.07
CA PHE A 155 -2.53 8.56 -8.12
C PHE A 155 -3.27 7.45 -8.87
N ASP A 156 -4.31 6.82 -8.33
CA ASP A 156 -5.00 5.72 -8.99
C ASP A 156 -6.52 5.97 -9.07
N GLU A 157 -7.16 5.44 -10.09
CA GLU A 157 -8.61 5.56 -10.30
C GLU A 157 -9.29 4.20 -10.24
N PRO A 158 -10.08 3.94 -9.17
CA PRO A 158 -10.98 2.80 -9.14
C PRO A 158 -12.18 3.04 -10.06
N PHE A 159 -12.53 2.06 -10.88
CA PHE A 159 -13.67 2.12 -11.79
C PHE A 159 -14.28 0.74 -12.01
N PHE A 160 -15.44 0.68 -12.62
CA PHE A 160 -16.02 -0.56 -13.13
C PHE A 160 -16.56 -0.38 -14.55
N PHE A 161 -16.61 -1.47 -15.29
CA PHE A 161 -17.25 -1.49 -16.61
C PHE A 161 -18.76 -1.68 -16.46
N ALA A 162 -19.55 -0.80 -17.11
CA ALA A 162 -20.99 -0.88 -17.13
C ALA A 162 -21.43 -1.74 -18.32
N GLY A 163 -21.48 -3.08 -18.16
CA GLY A 163 -21.97 -4.01 -19.15
C GLY A 163 -21.02 -4.31 -20.33
N ALA A 164 -19.72 -4.04 -20.19
CA ALA A 164 -18.74 -4.32 -21.25
C ALA A 164 -18.51 -5.82 -21.45
N SER A 165 -18.39 -6.25 -22.72
CA SER A 165 -17.97 -7.59 -23.05
C SER A 165 -16.48 -7.81 -22.76
N GLU A 166 -16.06 -9.07 -22.60
CA GLU A 166 -14.66 -9.42 -22.40
C GLU A 166 -13.75 -8.88 -23.52
N SER A 167 -14.24 -8.86 -24.76
CA SER A 167 -13.51 -8.29 -25.90
C SER A 167 -13.24 -6.80 -25.71
N VAL A 168 -14.23 -6.02 -25.24
CA VAL A 168 -14.08 -4.58 -24.96
C VAL A 168 -13.13 -4.36 -23.81
N ILE A 169 -13.24 -5.14 -22.73
CA ILE A 169 -12.32 -5.08 -21.59
C ILE A 169 -10.88 -5.33 -22.05
N ASN A 170 -10.65 -6.36 -22.87
CA ASN A 170 -9.31 -6.67 -23.40
C ASN A 170 -8.75 -5.53 -24.26
N LYS A 171 -9.57 -4.91 -25.12
CA LYS A 171 -9.16 -3.73 -25.89
C LYS A 171 -8.80 -2.55 -24.97
N PHE A 172 -9.60 -2.31 -23.94
CA PHE A 172 -9.33 -1.27 -22.94
C PHE A 172 -7.97 -1.49 -22.26
N VAL A 173 -7.69 -2.72 -21.78
CA VAL A 173 -6.42 -3.07 -21.15
C VAL A 173 -5.24 -2.87 -22.10
N GLN A 174 -5.38 -3.22 -23.37
CA GLN A 174 -4.34 -3.00 -24.39
C GLN A 174 -4.12 -1.50 -24.64
N ALA A 175 -5.19 -0.73 -24.83
CA ALA A 175 -5.11 0.71 -25.05
C ALA A 175 -4.50 1.45 -23.87
N ALA A 176 -4.80 1.01 -22.63
CA ALA A 176 -4.16 1.51 -21.42
C ALA A 176 -2.65 1.25 -21.41
N ARG A 177 -2.24 0.02 -21.73
CA ARG A 177 -0.80 -0.36 -21.82
C ARG A 177 -0.06 0.47 -22.85
N HIS A 178 -0.63 0.73 -24.01
CA HIS A 178 -0.02 1.58 -25.07
C HIS A 178 0.22 3.01 -24.57
N ARG A 179 -0.55 3.49 -23.58
CA ARG A 179 -0.38 4.80 -22.92
C ARG A 179 0.54 4.75 -21.69
N GLY A 180 1.18 3.59 -21.42
CA GLY A 180 2.01 3.40 -20.24
C GLY A 180 1.21 3.37 -18.93
N MET A 181 -0.08 2.99 -19.04
CA MET A 181 -0.98 2.79 -17.89
C MET A 181 -1.10 1.30 -17.58
N GLU A 182 -1.40 1.00 -16.33
CA GLU A 182 -1.69 -0.34 -15.84
C GLU A 182 -3.14 -0.46 -15.42
N VAL A 183 -3.75 -1.59 -15.77
CA VAL A 183 -5.12 -1.94 -15.35
C VAL A 183 -5.04 -3.19 -14.50
N THR A 184 -5.51 -3.10 -13.27
CA THR A 184 -5.56 -4.23 -12.33
C THR A 184 -6.97 -4.42 -11.80
N GLN A 185 -7.38 -5.66 -11.52
CA GLN A 185 -8.68 -5.96 -10.95
C GLN A 185 -8.57 -6.33 -9.47
N ALA A 186 -9.45 -5.74 -8.66
CA ALA A 186 -9.60 -6.05 -7.24
C ALA A 186 -11.10 -6.19 -6.91
N GLY A 187 -11.56 -7.43 -6.76
CA GLY A 187 -12.98 -7.73 -6.60
C GLY A 187 -13.77 -7.28 -7.85
N ARG A 188 -14.82 -6.48 -7.61
CA ARG A 188 -15.63 -5.91 -8.71
C ARG A 188 -15.05 -4.67 -9.39
N PHE A 189 -14.08 -4.02 -8.73
CA PHE A 189 -13.45 -2.82 -9.26
C PHE A 189 -12.20 -3.13 -10.05
N TRP A 190 -12.00 -2.32 -11.06
CA TRP A 190 -10.75 -2.19 -11.78
C TRP A 190 -10.04 -0.92 -11.31
N HIS A 191 -8.75 -0.89 -11.42
CA HIS A 191 -7.91 0.25 -11.07
C HIS A 191 -7.07 0.63 -12.27
N LEU A 192 -7.16 1.89 -12.68
CA LEU A 192 -6.25 2.47 -13.66
C LEU A 192 -5.17 3.25 -12.91
N SER A 193 -3.91 3.00 -13.24
CA SER A 193 -2.76 3.65 -12.62
C SER A 193 -1.58 3.72 -13.60
N ALA A 194 -0.53 4.46 -13.24
CA ALA A 194 0.69 4.49 -14.03
C ALA A 194 1.93 4.65 -13.13
N GLY A 195 2.95 3.85 -13.41
CA GLY A 195 4.22 3.91 -12.69
C GLY A 195 4.17 3.39 -11.24
N HIS A 196 3.03 2.81 -10.84
CA HIS A 196 2.87 2.26 -9.51
C HIS A 196 3.75 1.03 -9.33
N ALA A 197 4.49 0.99 -8.24
CA ALA A 197 5.21 -0.19 -7.83
C ALA A 197 5.57 -0.08 -6.34
N GLU A 198 4.88 -0.82 -5.49
CA GLU A 198 5.19 -0.90 -4.05
C GLU A 198 6.69 -1.16 -3.82
N GLY A 199 7.28 -2.08 -4.59
CA GLY A 199 8.70 -2.40 -4.50
C GLY A 199 9.64 -1.22 -4.79
N ARG A 200 9.27 -0.31 -5.71
CA ARG A 200 10.06 0.92 -5.96
C ARG A 200 10.00 1.87 -4.77
N ALA A 201 8.79 2.07 -4.22
CA ALA A 201 8.58 2.91 -3.04
C ALA A 201 9.33 2.35 -1.83
N VAL A 202 9.25 1.03 -1.60
CA VAL A 202 9.96 0.34 -0.53
C VAL A 202 11.49 0.45 -0.70
N THR A 203 12.00 0.17 -1.90
CA THR A 203 13.44 0.30 -2.20
C THR A 203 13.95 1.72 -1.97
N TYR A 204 13.16 2.73 -2.34
CA TYR A 204 13.48 4.13 -2.09
C TYR A 204 13.58 4.41 -0.58
N LEU A 205 12.57 4.00 0.20
CA LEU A 205 12.56 4.19 1.65
C LEU A 205 13.71 3.44 2.33
N VAL A 206 13.98 2.19 1.94
CA VAL A 206 15.12 1.43 2.48
C VAL A 206 16.44 2.16 2.26
N LYS A 207 16.67 2.68 1.04
CA LYS A 207 17.86 3.50 0.73
C LYS A 207 17.92 4.76 1.59
N LEU A 208 16.79 5.45 1.75
CA LEU A 208 16.70 6.67 2.54
C LEU A 208 17.01 6.40 4.01
N TYR A 209 16.41 5.37 4.61
CA TYR A 209 16.69 4.96 5.98
C TYR A 209 18.15 4.52 6.19
N ARG A 210 18.74 3.76 5.25
CA ARG A 210 20.14 3.34 5.32
C ARG A 210 21.12 4.52 5.34
N ARG A 211 20.74 5.69 4.80
CA ARG A 211 21.54 6.93 4.88
C ARG A 211 21.47 7.61 6.24
N THR A 212 20.46 7.31 7.05
CA THR A 212 20.22 7.95 8.36
C THR A 212 20.66 7.12 9.56
N VAL A 213 20.89 5.82 9.37
CA VAL A 213 21.31 4.92 10.45
C VAL A 213 22.78 4.53 10.31
N ARG A 214 23.49 4.47 11.43
CA ARG A 214 24.91 4.05 11.48
C ARG A 214 25.08 2.51 11.56
N SER A 215 24.01 1.79 11.93
CA SER A 215 24.01 0.34 12.07
C SER A 215 23.47 -0.36 10.83
N ARG A 216 23.77 -1.67 10.69
CA ARG A 216 23.19 -2.49 9.63
C ARG A 216 21.68 -2.58 9.82
N LEU A 217 20.92 -1.99 8.89
CA LEU A 217 19.48 -2.02 8.86
C LEU A 217 18.99 -3.24 8.08
N ARG A 218 18.12 -4.06 8.69
CA ARG A 218 17.43 -5.17 8.06
C ARG A 218 15.99 -4.75 7.73
N SER A 219 15.64 -4.76 6.48
CA SER A 219 14.28 -4.50 6.01
C SER A 219 13.46 -5.79 6.03
N VAL A 220 12.23 -5.70 6.54
CA VAL A 220 11.27 -6.82 6.63
C VAL A 220 9.96 -6.38 6.01
N ALA A 221 9.31 -7.22 5.21
CA ALA A 221 7.99 -6.94 4.68
C ALA A 221 7.02 -8.08 4.95
N LEU A 222 5.79 -7.73 5.28
CA LEU A 222 4.68 -8.65 5.49
C LEU A 222 3.54 -8.37 4.49
N GLY A 223 3.05 -9.41 3.85
CA GLY A 223 1.92 -9.39 2.92
C GLY A 223 1.31 -10.79 2.79
N HIS A 224 0.16 -10.92 2.11
CA HIS A 224 -0.58 -12.17 2.08
C HIS A 224 -0.92 -12.69 0.66
N GLY A 225 -0.51 -11.99 -0.42
CA GLY A 225 -0.88 -12.41 -1.77
C GLY A 225 -0.03 -11.80 -2.88
N LEU A 226 -0.37 -12.18 -4.12
CA LEU A 226 0.37 -11.79 -5.32
C LEU A 226 0.46 -10.27 -5.54
N ASN A 227 -0.55 -9.53 -5.12
CA ASN A 227 -0.57 -8.07 -5.17
C ASN A 227 0.58 -7.42 -4.38
N HIS A 228 1.15 -8.13 -3.38
CA HIS A 228 2.28 -7.67 -2.59
C HIS A 228 3.62 -8.29 -3.01
N LEU A 229 3.67 -8.98 -4.16
CA LEU A 229 4.90 -9.60 -4.64
C LEU A 229 6.04 -8.58 -4.80
N SER A 230 5.75 -7.40 -5.33
CA SER A 230 6.75 -6.34 -5.52
C SER A 230 7.25 -5.77 -4.18
N LEU A 231 6.36 -5.61 -3.19
CA LEU A 231 6.70 -5.26 -1.81
C LEU A 231 7.64 -6.31 -1.20
N LEU A 232 7.23 -7.59 -1.25
CA LEU A 232 7.99 -8.70 -0.66
C LEU A 232 9.36 -8.88 -1.33
N SER A 233 9.46 -8.64 -2.64
CA SER A 233 10.73 -8.75 -3.38
C SER A 233 11.73 -7.63 -3.09
N ALA A 234 11.31 -6.54 -2.43
CA ALA A 234 12.12 -5.33 -2.25
C ALA A 234 12.86 -5.25 -0.92
N VAL A 235 12.78 -6.29 -0.08
CA VAL A 235 13.30 -6.29 1.29
C VAL A 235 14.30 -7.42 1.55
N ASP A 236 15.06 -7.29 2.65
CA ASP A 236 16.04 -8.32 3.04
C ASP A 236 15.34 -9.60 3.56
N GLN A 237 14.14 -9.46 4.18
CA GLN A 237 13.35 -10.59 4.67
C GLN A 237 11.89 -10.41 4.26
N ALA A 238 11.42 -11.24 3.36
CA ALA A 238 10.02 -11.32 2.95
C ALA A 238 9.26 -12.33 3.81
N ILE A 239 8.05 -11.97 4.22
CA ILE A 239 7.15 -12.82 5.00
C ILE A 239 5.79 -12.88 4.32
N LEU A 240 5.37 -14.06 3.95
CA LEU A 240 4.06 -14.34 3.36
C LEU A 240 3.15 -14.91 4.43
N LEU A 241 2.07 -14.19 4.77
CA LEU A 241 1.03 -14.72 5.62
C LEU A 241 0.08 -15.61 4.81
N PRO A 242 -0.51 -16.65 5.42
CA PRO A 242 -1.48 -17.48 4.73
C PRO A 242 -2.79 -16.73 4.50
N GLN A 243 -3.59 -17.24 3.56
CA GLN A 243 -4.97 -16.82 3.33
C GLN A 243 -5.86 -17.27 4.50
N PRO A 244 -7.10 -16.77 4.64
CA PRO A 244 -8.01 -17.17 5.71
C PRO A 244 -8.27 -18.68 5.82
N ASP A 245 -8.16 -19.42 4.70
CA ASP A 245 -8.27 -20.87 4.64
C ASP A 245 -6.99 -21.62 5.04
N GLY A 246 -5.94 -20.90 5.44
CA GLY A 246 -4.63 -21.44 5.81
C GLY A 246 -3.71 -21.72 4.63
N SER A 247 -4.16 -21.57 3.39
CA SER A 247 -3.33 -21.77 2.19
C SER A 247 -2.40 -20.57 1.93
N PHE A 248 -1.33 -20.82 1.21
CA PHE A 248 -0.42 -19.75 0.73
C PHE A 248 -0.61 -19.52 -0.77
N ASP A 249 -0.52 -18.27 -1.22
CA ASP A 249 -0.59 -17.95 -2.64
C ASP A 249 0.59 -18.63 -3.39
N SER A 250 0.26 -19.65 -4.18
CA SER A 250 1.22 -20.48 -4.91
C SER A 250 2.04 -19.67 -5.93
N ARG A 251 1.46 -18.60 -6.45
CA ARG A 251 2.13 -17.69 -7.41
C ARG A 251 3.22 -16.85 -6.72
N VAL A 252 3.06 -16.52 -5.45
CA VAL A 252 4.10 -15.89 -4.63
C VAL A 252 5.18 -16.91 -4.30
N LEU A 253 4.81 -18.11 -3.85
CA LEU A 253 5.77 -19.17 -3.52
C LEU A 253 6.64 -19.55 -4.71
N SER A 254 6.09 -19.59 -5.92
CA SER A 254 6.85 -19.92 -7.14
C SER A 254 7.87 -18.84 -7.51
N ARG A 255 7.59 -17.56 -7.21
CA ARG A 255 8.45 -16.42 -7.53
C ARG A 255 9.42 -16.04 -6.43
N LEU A 256 9.09 -16.38 -5.18
CA LEU A 256 9.89 -16.15 -3.98
C LEU A 256 10.03 -17.46 -3.19
N PRO A 257 10.80 -18.43 -3.67
CA PRO A 257 10.88 -19.76 -3.05
C PRO A 257 11.46 -19.74 -1.63
N HIS A 258 12.19 -18.68 -1.27
CA HIS A 258 12.77 -18.48 0.06
C HIS A 258 11.96 -17.55 0.97
N VAL A 259 10.72 -17.21 0.59
CA VAL A 259 9.85 -16.39 1.45
C VAL A 259 9.56 -17.12 2.76
N THR A 260 9.71 -16.41 3.87
CA THR A 260 9.31 -16.93 5.18
C THR A 260 7.79 -17.05 5.24
N ARG A 261 7.29 -18.22 5.65
CA ARG A 261 5.85 -18.45 5.82
C ARG A 261 5.43 -18.07 7.21
N GLY A 262 4.43 -17.20 7.32
CA GLY A 262 3.83 -16.83 8.59
C GLY A 262 2.98 -17.96 9.18
N PRO A 263 2.79 -18.01 10.50
CA PRO A 263 2.14 -19.13 11.19
C PRO A 263 0.61 -19.12 11.13
N ALA A 264 -0.01 -17.97 10.87
CA ALA A 264 -1.46 -17.80 10.84
C ALA A 264 -1.85 -16.63 9.91
N PRO A 265 -3.10 -16.54 9.44
CA PRO A 265 -3.58 -15.43 8.63
C PRO A 265 -3.76 -14.14 9.44
N GLY A 266 -3.75 -13.01 8.73
CA GLY A 266 -4.14 -11.70 9.24
C GLY A 266 -3.35 -11.22 10.46
N PRO A 267 -3.97 -10.39 11.33
CA PRO A 267 -3.27 -9.74 12.45
C PRO A 267 -2.70 -10.72 13.48
N THR A 268 -3.28 -11.91 13.63
CA THR A 268 -2.73 -12.95 14.50
C THR A 268 -1.37 -13.45 13.99
N GLY A 269 -1.28 -13.81 12.72
CA GLY A 269 -0.02 -14.26 12.10
C GLY A 269 0.99 -13.13 12.01
N TRP A 270 0.52 -11.91 11.76
CA TRP A 270 1.35 -10.72 11.78
C TRP A 270 2.01 -10.52 13.15
N ASN A 271 1.22 -10.57 14.24
CA ASN A 271 1.70 -10.44 15.61
C ASN A 271 2.81 -11.45 15.93
N GLN A 272 2.50 -12.73 15.71
CA GLN A 272 3.43 -13.83 16.00
C GLN A 272 4.73 -13.69 15.21
N THR A 273 4.62 -13.32 13.93
CA THR A 273 5.78 -13.19 13.05
C THR A 273 6.68 -12.02 13.45
N VAL A 274 6.10 -10.86 13.73
CA VAL A 274 6.88 -9.68 14.15
C VAL A 274 7.60 -9.94 15.47
N LEU A 275 6.94 -10.58 16.43
CA LEU A 275 7.60 -10.97 17.69
C LEU A 275 8.74 -11.97 17.47
N GLN A 276 8.60 -12.89 16.49
CA GLN A 276 9.69 -13.82 16.11
C GLN A 276 10.87 -13.08 15.46
N VAL A 277 10.63 -12.09 14.59
CA VAL A 277 11.68 -11.25 13.98
C VAL A 277 12.55 -10.60 15.08
N PHE A 278 11.95 -10.20 16.18
CA PHE A 278 12.68 -9.59 17.30
C PHE A 278 13.42 -10.59 18.20
N LYS A 279 13.05 -11.86 18.19
CA LYS A 279 13.73 -12.95 18.94
C LYS A 279 14.91 -13.54 18.17
N GLY A 280 14.86 -13.52 16.83
CA GLY A 280 15.97 -13.92 15.98
C GLY A 280 17.08 -12.87 16.01
N ARG A 281 18.20 -13.21 16.66
CA ARG A 281 19.42 -12.37 16.73
C ARG A 281 20.28 -12.54 15.47
#